data_6f24436d2f40ccc415749028e2cfda8f
#
_entry.id   6f24436d2f40ccc415749028e2cfda8f
#
_cell.length_a   1.000
_cell.length_b   1.000
_cell.length_c   1.000
_cell.angle_alpha   90.00
_cell.angle_beta   90.00
_cell.angle_gamma   90.00
#
_symmetry.space_group_name_H-M   'P 1'
#
loop_
_entity.id
_entity.type
_entity.pdbx_description
1 polymer ?
#
loop_
_entity_poly.entity_id
_entity_poly.type
_entity_poly.pdbx_seq_one_letter_code
_entity_poly.pdbx_strand_id
1 'polypeptide(L)'
;MFLLKKYLSIAAFMFLLFSCQSEMDEQTDNAQGTISNVSPLTTYLQRVAMVKTVQDNIIDGSSYCTIKLPYTVTVNNKQIAVNTTSDYQKVLDNINASTYDDDIVKIDFPVTMVYYNYIEKIIPDQADFDSLIDYWNLYPDLLSKINGLNINYPITINIYNSASQTGSSQSIISDKAFFNFIKNLNESQYISLKYPILIADYNGQTKAITNNQEFENAIKYAIDYCPENNIVTLDFAETITKGSWEIPYFFDNSVKTSNYSGYSFAFKSDKTVVASNGTITEKGQWDTTIQNGVRELKINFSSSLLSKLDKDWKLFEFNNSQIRLRDIGTATNYLYFQKK
;
A
#
# COMPACT_ATOMS: atom_id res chain seq x y z
N MET A 1 -68.08 49.20 23.83
CA MET A 1 -67.81 48.57 22.52
C MET A 1 -66.42 48.90 21.95
N PHE A 2 -65.84 50.03 22.26
CA PHE A 2 -64.48 50.43 21.75
C PHE A 2 -63.32 49.68 22.42
N LEU A 3 -63.41 49.36 23.68
CA LEU A 3 -62.33 48.67 24.42
C LEU A 3 -62.19 47.19 24.01
N LEU A 4 -63.28 46.51 23.73
CA LEU A 4 -63.29 45.10 23.29
C LEU A 4 -62.62 44.90 21.91
N LYS A 5 -62.77 45.84 21.00
CA LYS A 5 -62.08 45.83 19.67
C LYS A 5 -60.56 46.03 19.77
N LYS A 6 -60.11 46.82 20.75
CA LYS A 6 -58.67 47.08 20.98
C LYS A 6 -57.93 45.85 21.51
N TYR A 7 -58.55 45.09 22.40
CA TYR A 7 -57.99 43.84 22.96
C TYR A 7 -58.07 42.70 21.94
N LEU A 8 -59.09 42.67 21.08
CA LEU A 8 -59.20 41.67 20.02
C LEU A 8 -58.10 41.85 18.97
N SER A 9 -57.71 43.09 18.61
CA SER A 9 -56.63 43.41 17.69
C SER A 9 -55.23 43.06 18.27
N ILE A 10 -55.03 43.24 19.60
CA ILE A 10 -53.79 42.87 20.26
C ILE A 10 -53.67 41.35 20.39
N ALA A 11 -54.75 40.64 20.65
CA ALA A 11 -54.78 39.17 20.66
C ALA A 11 -54.52 38.56 19.27
N ALA A 12 -55.05 39.16 18.21
CA ALA A 12 -54.80 38.71 16.84
C ALA A 12 -53.35 38.99 16.38
N PHE A 13 -52.69 40.03 16.87
CA PHE A 13 -51.29 40.31 16.57
C PHE A 13 -50.32 39.41 17.35
N MET A 14 -50.70 38.94 18.53
CA MET A 14 -49.92 38.00 19.34
C MET A 14 -49.93 36.57 18.77
N PHE A 15 -50.96 36.20 17.99
CA PHE A 15 -51.06 34.87 17.33
C PHE A 15 -50.22 34.76 16.06
N LEU A 16 -49.75 35.89 15.46
CA LEU A 16 -48.94 35.90 14.24
C LEU A 16 -47.44 35.73 14.54
N LEU A 17 -47.01 35.69 15.80
CA LEU A 17 -45.61 35.46 16.17
C LEU A 17 -45.28 33.99 16.45
N PHE A 18 -46.27 33.09 16.41
CA PHE A 18 -46.03 31.65 16.33
C PHE A 18 -45.99 31.21 14.86
N SER A 19 -45.19 31.90 14.04
CA SER A 19 -44.71 31.33 12.80
C SER A 19 -43.82 30.18 13.19
N CYS A 20 -44.29 28.98 12.97
CA CYS A 20 -43.52 27.75 13.01
C CYS A 20 -42.18 27.99 12.33
N GLN A 21 -41.13 28.26 13.08
CA GLN A 21 -39.88 27.65 12.70
C GLN A 21 -40.17 26.14 12.79
N SER A 22 -40.29 25.48 11.66
CA SER A 22 -40.00 24.09 11.59
C SER A 22 -38.57 24.02 12.11
N GLU A 23 -38.40 23.74 13.43
CA GLU A 23 -37.21 23.13 13.92
C GLU A 23 -37.02 21.94 13.01
N MET A 24 -36.07 22.05 12.04
CA MET A 24 -35.41 20.86 11.63
C MET A 24 -35.01 20.22 12.95
N ASP A 25 -35.58 19.05 13.25
CA ASP A 25 -35.03 18.17 14.26
C ASP A 25 -33.55 18.04 13.93
N GLU A 26 -32.75 18.97 14.45
CA GLU A 26 -31.38 18.70 14.79
C GLU A 26 -31.46 17.62 15.86
N GLN A 27 -31.67 16.40 15.46
CA GLN A 27 -31.01 15.32 16.13
C GLN A 27 -29.53 15.63 16.04
N THR A 28 -29.09 16.56 16.88
CA THR A 28 -27.70 16.67 17.29
C THR A 28 -27.40 15.39 18.05
N ASP A 29 -27.21 14.35 17.27
CA ASP A 29 -26.56 13.15 17.75
C ASP A 29 -25.10 13.56 17.99
N ASN A 30 -24.86 14.13 19.19
CA ASN A 30 -23.57 14.57 19.69
C ASN A 30 -22.52 13.42 19.76
N ALA A 31 -22.90 12.21 19.39
CA ALA A 31 -22.04 11.05 19.23
C ALA A 31 -21.28 11.02 17.89
N GLN A 32 -21.64 11.86 16.92
CA GLN A 32 -21.08 11.84 15.56
C GLN A 32 -20.11 12.99 15.30
N GLY A 33 -19.22 13.32 16.15
CA GLY A 33 -18.27 14.44 16.05
C GLY A 33 -18.00 14.96 14.63
N THR A 34 -17.88 16.26 14.51
CA THR A 34 -17.57 16.95 13.24
C THR A 34 -16.12 16.62 12.83
N ILE A 35 -15.91 16.32 11.57
CA ILE A 35 -14.60 16.04 10.98
C ILE A 35 -14.16 17.26 10.16
N SER A 36 -12.96 17.78 10.41
CA SER A 36 -12.33 18.84 9.63
C SER A 36 -11.20 18.28 8.74
N ASN A 37 -10.67 19.10 7.86
CA ASN A 37 -9.53 18.74 7.00
C ASN A 37 -8.26 18.35 7.79
N VAL A 38 -8.10 18.81 9.04
CA VAL A 38 -6.96 18.50 9.93
C VAL A 38 -7.27 17.39 10.95
N SER A 39 -8.46 16.82 10.94
CA SER A 39 -8.82 15.72 11.84
C SER A 39 -8.00 14.47 11.50
N PRO A 40 -7.47 13.73 12.49
CA PRO A 40 -6.76 12.45 12.23
C PRO A 40 -7.59 11.47 11.40
N LEU A 41 -8.89 11.40 11.65
CA LEU A 41 -9.81 10.55 10.91
C LEU A 41 -9.85 10.91 9.41
N THR A 42 -9.69 12.19 9.04
CA THR A 42 -9.62 12.62 7.63
C THR A 42 -8.46 11.93 6.90
N THR A 43 -7.29 11.89 7.51
CA THR A 43 -6.13 11.17 6.94
C THR A 43 -6.40 9.69 6.80
N TYR A 44 -7.00 9.05 7.79
CA TYR A 44 -7.36 7.63 7.73
C TYR A 44 -8.38 7.35 6.62
N LEU A 45 -9.45 8.15 6.52
CA LEU A 45 -10.48 8.00 5.48
C LEU A 45 -9.88 8.18 4.08
N GLN A 46 -8.99 9.16 3.90
CA GLN A 46 -8.29 9.36 2.63
C GLN A 46 -7.45 8.13 2.26
N ARG A 47 -6.68 7.58 3.21
CA ARG A 47 -5.86 6.39 3.00
C ARG A 47 -6.68 5.13 2.75
N VAL A 48 -7.83 4.97 3.38
CA VAL A 48 -8.76 3.86 3.08
C VAL A 48 -9.29 3.96 1.65
N ALA A 49 -9.52 5.17 1.16
CA ALA A 49 -10.05 5.42 -0.18
C ALA A 49 -8.99 5.52 -1.29
N MET A 50 -7.70 5.28 -1.02
CA MET A 50 -6.64 5.22 -2.05
C MET A 50 -6.81 4.03 -2.99
N VAL A 51 -6.13 4.07 -4.13
CA VAL A 51 -6.02 2.92 -5.05
C VAL A 51 -5.29 1.77 -4.35
N LYS A 52 -5.74 0.53 -4.58
CA LYS A 52 -4.97 -0.67 -4.21
C LYS A 52 -3.81 -0.85 -5.18
N THR A 53 -2.59 -0.68 -4.69
CA THR A 53 -1.37 -0.68 -5.51
C THR A 53 -0.45 -1.85 -5.22
N VAL A 54 -0.67 -2.61 -4.14
CA VAL A 54 0.24 -3.68 -3.72
C VAL A 54 0.00 -5.03 -4.40
N GLN A 55 -1.10 -5.18 -5.13
CA GLN A 55 -1.54 -6.49 -5.65
C GLN A 55 -0.69 -6.99 -6.81
N ASP A 56 -0.09 -6.09 -7.57
CA ASP A 56 0.77 -6.37 -8.73
C ASP A 56 2.26 -6.10 -8.48
N ASN A 57 2.66 -5.92 -7.21
CA ASN A 57 4.07 -5.70 -6.84
C ASN A 57 5.01 -6.79 -7.37
N ILE A 58 4.51 -8.00 -7.61
CA ILE A 58 5.28 -9.07 -8.25
C ILE A 58 5.61 -8.76 -9.71
N ILE A 59 4.86 -7.86 -10.34
CA ILE A 59 5.01 -7.47 -11.74
C ILE A 59 5.73 -6.13 -11.82
N ASP A 60 5.23 -5.12 -11.09
CA ASP A 60 5.71 -3.74 -11.19
C ASP A 60 6.72 -3.33 -10.11
N GLY A 61 6.85 -4.12 -9.04
CA GLY A 61 7.80 -3.85 -7.96
C GLY A 61 7.46 -2.61 -7.13
N SER A 62 6.24 -2.04 -7.24
CA SER A 62 5.88 -0.77 -6.63
C SER A 62 4.63 -0.85 -5.78
N SER A 63 4.70 -0.32 -4.56
CA SER A 63 3.51 -0.14 -3.70
C SER A 63 2.82 1.22 -3.87
N TYR A 64 3.31 2.09 -4.76
CA TYR A 64 2.78 3.45 -4.94
C TYR A 64 1.91 3.63 -6.18
N CYS A 65 2.00 2.69 -7.10
CA CYS A 65 1.22 2.64 -8.33
C CYS A 65 0.89 1.20 -8.68
N THR A 66 -0.03 1.02 -9.61
CA THR A 66 -0.43 -0.27 -10.18
C THR A 66 -0.60 -0.12 -11.67
N ILE A 67 -0.43 -1.19 -12.43
CA ILE A 67 -0.67 -1.18 -13.87
C ILE A 67 -2.18 -1.31 -14.12
N LYS A 68 -2.73 -0.39 -14.90
CA LYS A 68 -4.16 -0.39 -15.27
C LYS A 68 -4.50 -1.61 -16.12
N LEU A 69 -5.44 -2.40 -15.62
CA LEU A 69 -5.95 -3.56 -16.35
C LEU A 69 -6.81 -3.15 -17.57
N PRO A 70 -6.82 -3.90 -18.67
CA PRO A 70 -5.99 -5.07 -18.91
C PRO A 70 -4.61 -4.72 -19.49
N TYR A 71 -3.64 -5.60 -19.30
CA TYR A 71 -2.31 -5.51 -19.90
C TYR A 71 -1.73 -6.93 -20.11
N THR A 72 -0.55 -7.01 -20.71
CA THR A 72 0.13 -8.29 -20.96
C THR A 72 1.53 -8.24 -20.37
N VAL A 73 1.97 -9.38 -19.82
CA VAL A 73 3.33 -9.60 -19.37
C VAL A 73 3.90 -10.86 -20.01
N THR A 74 5.20 -10.90 -20.19
CA THR A 74 5.92 -12.11 -20.58
C THR A 74 6.73 -12.60 -19.40
N VAL A 75 6.41 -13.79 -18.91
CA VAL A 75 7.08 -14.47 -17.79
C VAL A 75 7.80 -15.69 -18.33
N ASN A 76 9.12 -15.76 -18.19
CA ASN A 76 9.95 -16.89 -18.64
C ASN A 76 9.65 -17.29 -20.11
N ASN A 77 9.56 -16.29 -21.00
CA ASN A 77 9.20 -16.42 -22.42
C ASN A 77 7.74 -16.86 -22.70
N LYS A 78 6.89 -16.89 -21.69
CA LYS A 78 5.46 -17.18 -21.85
C LYS A 78 4.64 -15.91 -21.66
N GLN A 79 3.87 -15.55 -22.67
CA GLN A 79 2.98 -14.40 -22.61
C GLN A 79 1.72 -14.70 -21.79
N ILE A 80 1.37 -13.81 -20.88
CA ILE A 80 0.22 -13.89 -19.97
C ILE A 80 -0.57 -12.60 -20.08
N ALA A 81 -1.85 -12.72 -20.48
CA ALA A 81 -2.79 -11.61 -20.41
C ALA A 81 -3.31 -11.46 -18.98
N VAL A 82 -3.15 -10.27 -18.40
CA VAL A 82 -3.66 -9.88 -17.09
C VAL A 82 -4.88 -9.01 -17.31
N ASN A 83 -6.06 -9.61 -17.25
CA ASN A 83 -7.33 -8.92 -17.48
C ASN A 83 -8.01 -8.51 -16.17
N THR A 84 -7.75 -9.26 -15.11
CA THR A 84 -8.33 -9.07 -13.78
C THR A 84 -7.26 -9.29 -12.70
N THR A 85 -7.52 -8.86 -11.48
CA THR A 85 -6.60 -9.08 -10.35
C THR A 85 -6.40 -10.57 -10.01
N SER A 86 -7.34 -11.46 -10.34
CA SER A 86 -7.16 -12.90 -10.18
C SER A 86 -6.13 -13.49 -11.15
N ASP A 87 -5.78 -12.78 -12.23
CA ASP A 87 -4.77 -13.25 -13.18
C ASP A 87 -3.33 -13.08 -12.65
N TYR A 88 -3.14 -12.30 -11.57
CA TYR A 88 -1.84 -12.24 -10.87
C TYR A 88 -1.39 -13.61 -10.37
N GLN A 89 -2.33 -14.48 -10.01
CA GLN A 89 -2.00 -15.85 -9.63
C GLN A 89 -1.37 -16.63 -10.79
N LYS A 90 -1.80 -16.40 -12.05
CA LYS A 90 -1.19 -17.06 -13.22
C LYS A 90 0.26 -16.62 -13.43
N VAL A 91 0.58 -15.36 -13.10
CA VAL A 91 1.95 -14.85 -13.12
C VAL A 91 2.78 -15.55 -12.05
N LEU A 92 2.26 -15.60 -10.81
CA LEU A 92 2.88 -16.33 -9.70
C LEU A 92 3.10 -17.81 -10.00
N ASP A 93 2.11 -18.49 -10.58
CA ASP A 93 2.21 -19.91 -10.93
C ASP A 93 3.31 -20.15 -11.96
N ASN A 94 3.52 -19.23 -12.91
CA ASN A 94 4.60 -19.35 -13.89
C ASN A 94 5.96 -19.03 -13.29
N ILE A 95 6.06 -18.09 -12.36
CA ILE A 95 7.27 -17.80 -11.58
C ILE A 95 7.63 -19.03 -10.74
N ASN A 96 6.66 -19.66 -10.09
CA ASN A 96 6.88 -20.80 -9.21
C ASN A 96 6.97 -22.16 -9.94
N ALA A 97 6.82 -22.18 -11.28
CA ALA A 97 6.82 -23.43 -12.06
C ALA A 97 8.18 -24.12 -12.06
N SER A 98 9.27 -23.38 -11.84
CA SER A 98 10.62 -23.91 -11.64
C SER A 98 11.28 -23.19 -10.47
N THR A 99 12.13 -23.90 -9.72
CA THR A 99 12.88 -23.38 -8.57
C THR A 99 14.33 -23.03 -8.92
N TYR A 100 14.73 -23.23 -10.18
CA TYR A 100 16.14 -23.16 -10.60
C TYR A 100 16.36 -22.31 -11.87
N ASP A 101 15.39 -21.52 -12.27
CA ASP A 101 15.48 -20.60 -13.39
C ASP A 101 15.41 -19.14 -12.93
N ASP A 102 15.86 -18.25 -13.80
CA ASP A 102 15.71 -16.83 -13.63
C ASP A 102 14.30 -16.43 -14.02
N ASP A 103 13.52 -16.03 -13.05
CA ASP A 103 12.20 -15.47 -13.34
C ASP A 103 12.36 -14.08 -13.94
N ILE A 104 12.09 -13.98 -15.21
CA ILE A 104 12.09 -12.70 -15.92
C ILE A 104 10.64 -12.34 -16.19
N VAL A 105 10.14 -11.34 -15.47
CA VAL A 105 8.86 -10.71 -15.77
C VAL A 105 9.11 -9.47 -16.62
N LYS A 106 8.57 -9.45 -17.83
CA LYS A 106 8.64 -8.30 -18.76
C LYS A 106 7.23 -7.77 -18.98
N ILE A 107 7.07 -6.48 -18.81
CA ILE A 107 5.82 -5.79 -19.13
C ILE A 107 5.80 -5.51 -20.64
N ASP A 108 4.69 -5.80 -21.30
CA ASP A 108 4.49 -5.47 -22.71
C ASP A 108 3.99 -4.02 -22.81
N PHE A 109 4.88 -3.09 -23.15
CA PHE A 109 4.56 -1.67 -23.27
C PHE A 109 3.84 -1.32 -24.59
N PRO A 110 3.06 -0.20 -24.64
CA PRO A 110 2.85 0.77 -23.57
C PRO A 110 1.85 0.28 -22.53
N VAL A 111 2.01 0.74 -21.28
CA VAL A 111 1.03 0.52 -20.20
C VAL A 111 0.59 1.84 -19.58
N THR A 112 -0.54 1.83 -18.88
CA THR A 112 -0.99 2.96 -18.08
C THR A 112 -0.78 2.64 -16.62
N MET A 113 0.03 3.44 -15.91
CA MET A 113 0.17 3.37 -14.46
C MET A 113 -0.93 4.19 -13.79
N VAL A 114 -1.49 3.65 -12.72
CA VAL A 114 -2.47 4.34 -11.85
C VAL A 114 -1.80 4.53 -10.48
N TYR A 115 -1.64 5.78 -10.07
CA TYR A 115 -1.05 6.10 -8.77
C TYR A 115 -2.06 5.95 -7.64
N TYR A 116 -1.56 5.87 -6.40
CA TYR A 116 -2.38 5.80 -5.18
C TYR A 116 -3.50 6.85 -5.11
N ASN A 117 -3.35 7.99 -5.80
CA ASN A 117 -4.25 9.15 -5.82
C ASN A 117 -5.13 9.23 -7.08
N TYR A 118 -5.27 8.13 -7.82
CA TYR A 118 -6.06 8.01 -9.05
C TYR A 118 -5.55 8.82 -10.26
N ILE A 119 -4.35 9.38 -10.20
CA ILE A 119 -3.70 9.97 -11.38
C ILE A 119 -3.22 8.82 -12.27
N GLU A 120 -3.46 8.95 -13.57
CA GLU A 120 -3.03 7.99 -14.57
C GLU A 120 -1.91 8.59 -15.42
N LYS A 121 -0.89 7.77 -15.75
CA LYS A 121 0.19 8.14 -16.66
C LYS A 121 0.48 6.99 -17.62
N ILE A 122 0.56 7.29 -18.92
CA ILE A 122 0.99 6.33 -19.93
C ILE A 122 2.53 6.22 -19.85
N ILE A 123 3.02 4.99 -19.78
CA ILE A 123 4.43 4.63 -19.78
C ILE A 123 4.72 3.91 -21.10
N PRO A 124 5.52 4.51 -21.98
CA PRO A 124 5.71 3.99 -23.33
C PRO A 124 6.68 2.80 -23.41
N ASP A 125 7.63 2.71 -22.47
CA ASP A 125 8.71 1.72 -22.52
C ASP A 125 9.30 1.42 -21.14
N GLN A 126 10.25 0.49 -21.10
CA GLN A 126 10.92 0.03 -19.88
C GLN A 126 11.77 1.14 -19.22
N ALA A 127 12.40 2.02 -19.98
CA ALA A 127 13.27 3.06 -19.42
C ALA A 127 12.45 4.10 -18.63
N ASP A 128 11.31 4.51 -19.18
CA ASP A 128 10.37 5.40 -18.48
C ASP A 128 9.74 4.71 -17.26
N PHE A 129 9.50 3.40 -17.34
CA PHE A 129 9.02 2.60 -16.23
C PHE A 129 10.06 2.53 -15.09
N ASP A 130 11.31 2.19 -15.41
CA ASP A 130 12.39 2.11 -14.42
C ASP A 130 12.61 3.47 -13.73
N SER A 131 12.60 4.55 -14.50
CA SER A 131 12.71 5.92 -13.96
C SER A 131 11.57 6.28 -13.03
N LEU A 132 10.35 5.80 -13.31
CA LEU A 132 9.19 6.00 -12.44
C LEU A 132 9.34 5.26 -11.12
N ILE A 133 9.74 3.99 -11.18
CA ILE A 133 9.93 3.16 -9.98
C ILE A 133 11.05 3.73 -9.10
N ASP A 134 12.17 4.14 -9.70
CA ASP A 134 13.28 4.77 -8.99
C ASP A 134 12.84 6.07 -8.29
N TYR A 135 12.02 6.89 -8.96
CA TYR A 135 11.47 8.11 -8.33
C TYR A 135 10.68 7.79 -7.07
N TRP A 136 9.77 6.80 -7.11
CA TRP A 136 8.94 6.45 -5.95
C TRP A 136 9.73 5.81 -4.82
N ASN A 137 10.78 5.06 -5.12
CA ASN A 137 11.67 4.47 -4.12
C ASN A 137 12.44 5.53 -3.30
N LEU A 138 12.51 6.78 -3.77
CA LEU A 138 13.09 7.90 -3.01
C LEU A 138 12.16 8.45 -1.92
N TYR A 139 10.86 8.06 -1.91
CA TYR A 139 9.85 8.57 -0.98
C TYR A 139 9.18 7.45 -0.18
N PRO A 140 9.94 6.69 0.63
CA PRO A 140 9.40 5.55 1.39
C PRO A 140 8.35 5.95 2.44
N ASP A 141 8.36 7.21 2.87
CA ASP A 141 7.45 7.74 3.89
C ASP A 141 6.11 8.24 3.34
N LEU A 142 5.86 8.09 2.04
CA LEU A 142 4.56 8.43 1.47
C LEU A 142 3.46 7.57 2.11
N LEU A 143 2.35 8.23 2.44
CA LEU A 143 1.19 7.59 3.03
C LEU A 143 0.70 6.46 2.11
N SER A 144 0.76 5.24 2.60
CA SER A 144 0.24 4.06 1.89
C SER A 144 -1.27 3.91 2.09
N LYS A 145 -1.93 3.21 1.15
CA LYS A 145 -3.32 2.77 1.33
C LYS A 145 -3.45 1.94 2.61
N ILE A 146 -4.56 2.13 3.32
CA ILE A 146 -4.96 1.21 4.39
C ILE A 146 -5.81 0.12 3.72
N ASN A 147 -5.28 -1.09 3.69
CA ASN A 147 -5.96 -2.27 3.19
C ASN A 147 -6.80 -2.94 4.28
N GLY A 148 -7.61 -3.93 3.93
CA GLY A 148 -8.38 -4.72 4.89
C GLY A 148 -9.63 -4.03 5.43
N LEU A 149 -9.99 -2.87 4.87
CA LEU A 149 -11.26 -2.22 5.13
C LEU A 149 -11.79 -1.67 3.81
N ASN A 150 -12.96 -2.13 3.39
CA ASN A 150 -13.65 -1.66 2.19
C ASN A 150 -14.97 -1.02 2.60
N ILE A 151 -15.22 0.19 2.12
CA ILE A 151 -16.48 0.90 2.38
C ILE A 151 -17.54 0.41 1.38
N ASN A 152 -18.71 0.05 1.86
CA ASN A 152 -19.84 -0.29 1.00
C ASN A 152 -20.56 0.99 0.61
N TYR A 153 -20.39 1.40 -0.63
CA TYR A 153 -21.04 2.57 -1.20
C TYR A 153 -22.46 2.28 -1.66
N PRO A 154 -23.37 3.31 -1.76
CA PRO A 154 -23.11 4.71 -1.50
C PRO A 154 -23.10 5.06 -0.02
N ILE A 155 -22.32 6.08 0.36
CA ILE A 155 -22.40 6.74 1.67
C ILE A 155 -22.84 8.19 1.49
N THR A 156 -23.43 8.77 2.53
CA THR A 156 -23.85 10.18 2.54
C THR A 156 -22.98 10.99 3.49
N ILE A 157 -22.53 12.15 3.04
CA ILE A 157 -21.75 13.09 3.83
C ILE A 157 -22.54 14.40 3.93
N ASN A 158 -22.76 14.88 5.15
CA ASN A 158 -23.25 16.23 5.38
C ASN A 158 -22.07 17.17 5.48
N ILE A 159 -22.18 18.33 4.84
CA ILE A 159 -21.11 19.32 4.73
C ILE A 159 -21.66 20.62 5.30
N TYR A 160 -20.91 21.22 6.23
CA TYR A 160 -21.14 22.57 6.70
C TYR A 160 -19.99 23.47 6.30
N ASN A 161 -20.29 24.59 5.66
CA ASN A 161 -19.31 25.61 5.31
C ASN A 161 -19.46 26.79 6.27
N SER A 162 -18.45 27.00 7.13
CA SER A 162 -18.46 28.04 8.16
C SER A 162 -18.32 29.44 7.59
N ALA A 163 -17.70 29.62 6.43
CA ALA A 163 -17.55 30.92 5.78
C ALA A 163 -18.86 31.44 5.17
N SER A 164 -19.65 30.55 4.55
CA SER A 164 -20.95 30.89 3.97
C SER A 164 -22.14 30.59 4.89
N GLN A 165 -21.89 29.90 6.03
CA GLN A 165 -22.92 29.42 6.97
C GLN A 165 -24.01 28.58 6.30
N THR A 166 -23.60 27.73 5.35
CA THR A 166 -24.50 26.88 4.57
C THR A 166 -24.23 25.41 4.83
N GLY A 167 -25.31 24.62 4.89
CA GLY A 167 -25.28 23.18 4.95
C GLY A 167 -25.66 22.56 3.61
N SER A 168 -25.03 21.45 3.27
CA SER A 168 -25.35 20.62 2.11
C SER A 168 -25.11 19.14 2.41
N SER A 169 -25.59 18.27 1.53
CA SER A 169 -25.38 16.83 1.66
C SER A 169 -24.95 16.28 0.30
N GLN A 170 -24.00 15.36 0.30
CA GLN A 170 -23.46 14.72 -0.90
C GLN A 170 -23.45 13.21 -0.77
N SER A 171 -23.91 12.51 -1.80
CA SER A 171 -23.76 11.06 -1.92
C SER A 171 -22.43 10.75 -2.58
N ILE A 172 -21.65 9.87 -1.95
CA ILE A 172 -20.38 9.36 -2.43
C ILE A 172 -20.58 7.91 -2.88
N ILE A 173 -20.15 7.59 -4.09
CA ILE A 173 -20.49 6.33 -4.76
C ILE A 173 -19.30 5.40 -4.99
N SER A 174 -18.08 5.84 -4.65
CA SER A 174 -16.86 5.04 -4.86
C SER A 174 -15.68 5.56 -4.04
N ASP A 175 -14.64 4.73 -3.86
CA ASP A 175 -13.36 5.13 -3.26
C ASP A 175 -12.76 6.35 -3.97
N LYS A 176 -12.75 6.37 -5.30
CA LYS A 176 -12.22 7.53 -6.07
C LYS A 176 -12.97 8.82 -5.76
N ALA A 177 -14.31 8.75 -5.68
CA ALA A 177 -15.12 9.92 -5.33
C ALA A 177 -14.85 10.35 -3.89
N PHE A 178 -14.71 9.40 -2.97
CA PHE A 178 -14.42 9.68 -1.56
C PHE A 178 -13.02 10.26 -1.37
N PHE A 179 -12.01 9.67 -1.98
CA PHE A 179 -10.64 10.19 -1.96
C PHE A 179 -10.58 11.65 -2.44
N ASN A 180 -11.19 11.93 -3.59
CA ASN A 180 -11.21 13.28 -4.15
C ASN A 180 -11.99 14.26 -3.28
N PHE A 181 -13.10 13.82 -2.69
CA PHE A 181 -13.88 14.64 -1.77
C PHE A 181 -13.03 15.03 -0.54
N ILE A 182 -12.43 14.06 0.13
CA ILE A 182 -11.58 14.28 1.32
C ILE A 182 -10.37 15.15 0.97
N LYS A 183 -9.68 14.87 -0.14
CA LYS A 183 -8.51 15.64 -0.59
C LYS A 183 -8.81 17.11 -0.80
N ASN A 184 -10.04 17.45 -1.21
CA ASN A 184 -10.45 18.83 -1.54
C ASN A 184 -11.14 19.54 -0.36
N LEU A 185 -11.21 18.95 0.83
CA LEU A 185 -11.71 19.63 2.02
C LEU A 185 -10.82 20.81 2.37
N ASN A 186 -11.42 21.97 2.53
CA ASN A 186 -10.74 23.19 2.95
C ASN A 186 -11.03 23.52 4.43
N GLU A 187 -10.32 24.52 4.95
CA GLU A 187 -10.39 24.91 6.37
C GLU A 187 -11.77 25.41 6.82
N SER A 188 -12.59 25.89 5.90
CA SER A 188 -13.96 26.35 6.22
C SER A 188 -14.99 25.23 6.15
N GLN A 189 -14.62 24.03 5.73
CA GLN A 189 -15.53 22.91 5.60
C GLN A 189 -15.40 21.93 6.75
N TYR A 190 -16.54 21.60 7.32
CA TYR A 190 -16.72 20.58 8.33
C TYR A 190 -17.68 19.53 7.79
N ILE A 191 -17.37 18.25 8.02
CA ILE A 191 -18.21 17.17 7.55
C ILE A 191 -18.70 16.29 8.67
N SER A 192 -19.83 15.66 8.47
CA SER A 192 -20.28 14.51 9.25
C SER A 192 -20.71 13.38 8.33
N LEU A 193 -20.33 12.17 8.67
CA LEU A 193 -20.73 10.96 7.96
C LEU A 193 -22.15 10.56 8.41
N LYS A 194 -23.03 10.24 7.48
CA LYS A 194 -24.36 9.73 7.82
C LYS A 194 -24.26 8.23 8.11
N TYR A 195 -24.40 7.89 9.35
CA TYR A 195 -24.38 6.50 9.81
C TYR A 195 -25.77 5.84 9.76
N PRO A 196 -25.87 4.49 9.75
CA PRO A 196 -24.74 3.56 9.75
C PRO A 196 -24.06 3.47 8.39
N ILE A 197 -22.73 3.22 8.41
CA ILE A 197 -21.93 2.90 7.24
C ILE A 197 -21.56 1.43 7.29
N LEU A 198 -21.81 0.70 6.22
CA LEU A 198 -21.38 -0.69 6.10
C LEU A 198 -19.95 -0.74 5.58
N ILE A 199 -19.12 -1.53 6.23
CA ILE A 199 -17.77 -1.86 5.79
C ILE A 199 -17.62 -3.37 5.65
N ALA A 200 -16.72 -3.81 4.76
CA ALA A 200 -16.22 -5.18 4.76
C ALA A 200 -14.79 -5.20 5.28
N ASP A 201 -14.49 -6.10 6.21
CA ASP A 201 -13.14 -6.30 6.74
C ASP A 201 -12.27 -7.16 5.80
N TYR A 202 -11.01 -7.41 6.18
CA TYR A 202 -10.06 -8.20 5.38
C TYR A 202 -10.45 -9.68 5.23
N ASN A 203 -11.37 -10.19 6.06
CA ASN A 203 -11.96 -11.52 5.91
C ASN A 203 -13.25 -11.52 5.06
N GLY A 204 -13.64 -10.36 4.53
CA GLY A 204 -14.89 -10.17 3.78
C GLY A 204 -16.14 -10.09 4.65
N GLN A 205 -16.01 -10.00 5.98
CA GLN A 205 -17.16 -9.91 6.89
C GLN A 205 -17.70 -8.48 6.90
N THR A 206 -19.01 -8.34 6.69
CA THR A 206 -19.66 -7.03 6.70
C THR A 206 -20.03 -6.62 8.13
N LYS A 207 -19.68 -5.39 8.48
CA LYS A 207 -20.00 -4.77 9.77
C LYS A 207 -20.63 -3.39 9.56
N ALA A 208 -21.66 -3.06 10.36
CA ALA A 208 -22.20 -1.70 10.43
C ALA A 208 -21.36 -0.88 11.42
N ILE A 209 -20.93 0.29 10.97
CA ILE A 209 -20.27 1.32 11.79
C ILE A 209 -21.31 2.37 12.11
N THR A 210 -21.41 2.78 13.37
CA THR A 210 -22.47 3.67 13.83
C THR A 210 -22.00 5.07 14.23
N ASN A 211 -20.68 5.28 14.36
CA ASN A 211 -20.10 6.57 14.71
C ASN A 211 -18.62 6.66 14.29
N ASN A 212 -18.05 7.88 14.37
CA ASN A 212 -16.65 8.16 13.99
C ASN A 212 -15.64 7.32 14.79
N GLN A 213 -15.89 7.10 16.10
CA GLN A 213 -14.97 6.34 16.95
C GLN A 213 -14.91 4.87 16.54
N GLU A 214 -16.06 4.27 16.23
CA GLU A 214 -16.10 2.90 15.71
C GLU A 214 -15.39 2.80 14.35
N PHE A 215 -15.54 3.81 13.50
CA PHE A 215 -14.86 3.84 12.21
C PHE A 215 -13.35 3.91 12.38
N GLU A 216 -12.89 4.83 13.22
CA GLU A 216 -11.46 4.96 13.53
C GLU A 216 -10.89 3.67 14.14
N ASN A 217 -11.62 3.04 15.05
CA ASN A 217 -11.19 1.77 15.64
C ASN A 217 -11.14 0.63 14.61
N ALA A 218 -12.09 0.57 13.67
CA ALA A 218 -12.07 -0.40 12.59
C ALA A 218 -10.89 -0.19 11.64
N ILE A 219 -10.55 1.07 11.34
CA ILE A 219 -9.40 1.43 10.53
C ILE A 219 -8.09 1.05 11.25
N LYS A 220 -7.95 1.40 12.53
CA LYS A 220 -6.78 1.01 13.34
C LYS A 220 -6.62 -0.50 13.42
N TYR A 221 -7.72 -1.22 13.61
CA TYR A 221 -7.70 -2.67 13.59
C TYR A 221 -7.22 -3.21 12.24
N ALA A 222 -7.68 -2.64 11.12
CA ALA A 222 -7.20 -3.03 9.80
C ALA A 222 -5.70 -2.73 9.63
N ILE A 223 -5.20 -1.59 10.14
CA ILE A 223 -3.77 -1.25 10.11
C ILE A 223 -2.95 -2.31 10.86
N ASP A 224 -3.40 -2.72 12.04
CA ASP A 224 -2.63 -3.60 12.92
C ASP A 224 -2.69 -5.07 12.51
N TYR A 225 -3.80 -5.53 11.94
CA TYR A 225 -4.07 -6.96 11.76
C TYR A 225 -4.26 -7.41 10.31
N CYS A 226 -4.48 -6.48 9.35
CA CYS A 226 -4.56 -6.88 7.96
C CYS A 226 -3.15 -7.23 7.43
N PRO A 227 -2.93 -8.45 6.92
CA PRO A 227 -1.61 -8.86 6.40
C PRO A 227 -1.09 -7.95 5.27
N GLU A 228 -2.01 -7.37 4.46
CA GLU A 228 -1.65 -6.45 3.38
C GLU A 228 -1.14 -5.08 3.88
N ASN A 229 -1.46 -4.68 5.11
CA ASN A 229 -0.92 -3.46 5.73
C ASN A 229 0.38 -3.74 6.48
N ASN A 230 0.52 -4.96 6.94
CA ASN A 230 1.75 -5.54 7.49
C ASN A 230 2.66 -6.07 6.36
N ILE A 231 2.43 -5.69 5.12
CA ILE A 231 3.55 -5.45 4.22
C ILE A 231 4.27 -4.23 4.83
N VAL A 232 4.85 -4.48 6.00
CA VAL A 232 6.06 -3.87 6.42
C VAL A 232 6.87 -3.77 5.13
N THR A 233 7.30 -2.60 4.76
CA THR A 233 8.56 -2.46 4.03
C THR A 233 9.50 -3.35 4.84
N LEU A 234 9.63 -4.61 4.42
CA LEU A 234 10.46 -5.57 5.14
C LEU A 234 11.79 -4.88 5.19
N ASP A 235 12.19 -4.41 6.37
CA ASP A 235 13.51 -3.83 6.47
C ASP A 235 14.43 -4.97 6.05
N PHE A 236 15.05 -4.79 4.90
CA PHE A 236 15.89 -5.81 4.33
C PHE A 236 16.97 -6.24 5.33
N ALA A 237 17.53 -5.27 6.06
CA ALA A 237 18.53 -5.54 7.09
C ALA A 237 17.94 -6.35 8.25
N GLU A 238 16.71 -6.05 8.66
CA GLU A 238 16.01 -6.86 9.66
C GLU A 238 15.65 -8.26 9.12
N THR A 239 15.21 -8.35 7.88
CA THR A 239 14.83 -9.63 7.26
C THR A 239 16.02 -10.57 7.10
N ILE A 240 17.14 -10.08 6.54
CA ILE A 240 18.32 -10.90 6.29
C ILE A 240 18.97 -11.40 7.59
N THR A 241 18.83 -10.65 8.70
CA THR A 241 19.38 -11.03 10.01
C THR A 241 18.53 -12.04 10.76
N LYS A 242 17.31 -12.33 10.30
CA LYS A 242 16.42 -13.31 10.94
C LYS A 242 16.67 -14.72 10.42
N GLY A 243 17.33 -15.54 11.24
CA GLY A 243 17.55 -16.96 10.96
C GLY A 243 18.80 -17.23 10.15
N SER A 244 18.79 -18.32 9.40
CA SER A 244 19.89 -18.73 8.54
C SER A 244 19.41 -19.01 7.12
N TRP A 245 20.32 -18.84 6.18
CA TRP A 245 20.05 -18.86 4.75
C TRP A 245 20.92 -19.92 4.07
N GLU A 246 20.45 -20.51 3.00
CA GLU A 246 21.22 -21.35 2.09
C GLU A 246 21.18 -20.72 0.69
N ILE A 247 22.08 -21.14 -0.20
CA ILE A 247 22.13 -20.70 -1.58
C ILE A 247 21.48 -21.76 -2.49
N PRO A 248 20.20 -21.61 -2.85
CA PRO A 248 19.53 -22.52 -3.77
C PRO A 248 19.96 -22.28 -5.21
N TYR A 249 20.45 -21.08 -5.54
CA TYR A 249 20.90 -20.73 -6.88
C TYR A 249 22.04 -19.71 -6.85
N PHE A 250 23.11 -20.03 -7.58
CA PHE A 250 24.21 -19.13 -7.86
C PHE A 250 24.69 -19.32 -9.29
N PHE A 251 24.58 -18.26 -10.07
CA PHE A 251 25.09 -18.20 -11.43
C PHE A 251 26.16 -17.11 -11.54
N ASP A 252 27.36 -17.50 -11.94
CA ASP A 252 28.50 -16.62 -12.23
C ASP A 252 29.17 -17.12 -13.51
N ASN A 253 28.70 -16.60 -14.66
CA ASN A 253 29.01 -17.08 -16.01
C ASN A 253 28.64 -18.55 -16.27
N SER A 254 28.34 -19.32 -15.28
CA SER A 254 27.80 -20.68 -15.30
C SER A 254 27.16 -21.01 -13.95
N VAL A 255 26.32 -22.03 -13.89
CA VAL A 255 25.71 -22.50 -12.62
C VAL A 255 26.83 -23.04 -11.71
N LYS A 256 26.91 -22.48 -10.50
CA LYS A 256 27.91 -22.85 -9.46
C LYS A 256 27.29 -23.17 -8.11
N THR A 257 26.00 -23.37 -8.08
CA THR A 257 25.20 -23.64 -6.86
C THR A 257 25.78 -24.79 -6.04
N SER A 258 26.26 -25.85 -6.69
CA SER A 258 26.82 -27.03 -6.02
C SER A 258 28.05 -26.71 -5.14
N ASN A 259 28.77 -25.62 -5.43
CA ASN A 259 29.94 -25.21 -4.63
C ASN A 259 29.54 -24.76 -3.21
N TYR A 260 28.28 -24.37 -3.02
CA TYR A 260 27.75 -23.86 -1.75
C TYR A 260 26.77 -24.85 -1.09
N SER A 261 26.66 -26.04 -1.64
CA SER A 261 25.82 -27.10 -1.06
C SER A 261 26.23 -27.40 0.39
N GLY A 262 25.22 -27.43 1.26
CA GLY A 262 25.44 -27.67 2.69
C GLY A 262 25.87 -26.43 3.51
N TYR A 263 26.22 -25.32 2.85
CA TYR A 263 26.48 -24.08 3.57
C TYR A 263 25.19 -23.48 4.14
N SER A 264 25.35 -22.86 5.30
CA SER A 264 24.36 -22.03 5.96
C SER A 264 24.98 -20.66 6.23
N PHE A 265 24.26 -19.60 5.88
CA PHE A 265 24.69 -18.23 6.05
C PHE A 265 23.84 -17.57 7.13
N ALA A 266 24.48 -17.01 8.15
CA ALA A 266 23.82 -16.25 9.21
C ALA A 266 24.35 -14.81 9.19
N PHE A 267 23.51 -13.90 8.77
CA PHE A 267 23.76 -12.45 8.78
C PHE A 267 23.42 -11.90 10.17
N LYS A 268 24.24 -11.03 10.72
CA LYS A 268 24.07 -10.47 12.05
C LYS A 268 23.92 -8.95 12.00
N SER A 269 23.26 -8.39 12.99
CA SER A 269 23.04 -6.94 13.10
C SER A 269 24.33 -6.12 13.28
N ASP A 270 25.41 -6.77 13.74
CA ASP A 270 26.75 -6.18 13.84
C ASP A 270 27.50 -6.12 12.49
N LYS A 271 26.80 -6.41 11.39
CA LYS A 271 27.34 -6.46 10.04
C LYS A 271 28.31 -7.63 9.77
N THR A 272 28.38 -8.60 10.65
CA THR A 272 29.10 -9.85 10.36
C THR A 272 28.19 -10.86 9.66
N VAL A 273 28.74 -11.67 8.77
CA VAL A 273 28.09 -12.84 8.19
C VAL A 273 28.93 -14.08 8.52
N VAL A 274 28.23 -15.12 8.95
CA VAL A 274 28.90 -16.42 9.25
C VAL A 274 28.42 -17.44 8.24
N ALA A 275 29.32 -18.02 7.48
CA ALA A 275 29.06 -19.13 6.58
C ALA A 275 29.61 -20.43 7.17
N SER A 276 28.78 -21.48 7.26
CA SER A 276 29.21 -22.77 7.80
C SER A 276 28.58 -23.95 7.04
N ASN A 277 29.36 -24.98 6.74
CA ASN A 277 28.90 -26.24 6.16
C ASN A 277 28.99 -27.42 7.12
N GLY A 278 29.14 -27.15 8.44
CA GLY A 278 29.31 -28.13 9.46
C GLY A 278 30.79 -28.56 9.70
N THR A 279 31.66 -28.44 8.70
CA THR A 279 33.10 -28.75 8.81
C THR A 279 33.91 -27.45 8.84
N ILE A 280 33.58 -26.52 8.00
CA ILE A 280 34.27 -25.23 7.86
C ILE A 280 33.29 -24.13 8.34
N THR A 281 33.81 -23.19 9.12
CA THR A 281 33.09 -22.00 9.53
C THR A 281 33.96 -20.78 9.24
N GLU A 282 33.42 -19.85 8.44
CA GLU A 282 34.08 -18.62 8.07
C GLU A 282 33.25 -17.41 8.46
N LYS A 283 33.93 -16.33 8.82
CA LYS A 283 33.32 -15.04 9.11
C LYS A 283 33.65 -14.08 7.97
N GLY A 284 32.65 -13.40 7.52
CA GLY A 284 32.74 -12.29 6.59
C GLY A 284 32.08 -11.07 7.15
N GLN A 285 31.99 -10.06 6.31
CA GLN A 285 31.22 -8.82 6.54
C GLN A 285 30.13 -8.68 5.49
N TRP A 286 29.08 -8.01 5.86
CA TRP A 286 28.03 -7.61 4.94
C TRP A 286 27.56 -6.18 5.22
N ASP A 287 27.07 -5.52 4.21
CA ASP A 287 26.42 -4.22 4.34
C ASP A 287 25.31 -4.06 3.31
N THR A 288 24.37 -3.19 3.59
CA THR A 288 23.32 -2.82 2.64
C THR A 288 23.23 -1.31 2.55
N THR A 289 23.19 -0.81 1.33
CA THR A 289 23.07 0.62 1.01
C THR A 289 21.95 0.82 0.00
N ILE A 290 21.42 2.03 -0.09
CA ILE A 290 20.52 2.44 -1.17
C ILE A 290 21.27 3.49 -1.99
N GLN A 291 21.49 3.21 -3.26
CA GLN A 291 22.12 4.14 -4.21
C GLN A 291 21.18 4.33 -5.40
N ASN A 292 20.81 5.58 -5.67
CA ASN A 292 19.88 5.92 -6.76
C ASN A 292 18.56 5.12 -6.74
N GLY A 293 18.00 4.91 -5.53
CA GLY A 293 16.79 4.11 -5.35
C GLY A 293 16.98 2.58 -5.40
N VAL A 294 18.17 2.10 -5.73
CA VAL A 294 18.51 0.69 -5.80
C VAL A 294 19.11 0.24 -4.48
N ARG A 295 18.50 -0.77 -3.87
CA ARG A 295 19.09 -1.42 -2.69
C ARG A 295 20.18 -2.39 -3.14
N GLU A 296 21.34 -2.25 -2.52
CA GLU A 296 22.51 -3.10 -2.75
C GLU A 296 22.81 -3.92 -1.50
N LEU A 297 23.24 -5.15 -1.69
CA LEU A 297 23.87 -5.99 -0.67
C LEU A 297 25.32 -6.21 -1.04
N LYS A 298 26.23 -5.90 -0.14
CA LYS A 298 27.67 -6.21 -0.23
C LYS A 298 27.99 -7.33 0.74
N ILE A 299 28.71 -8.33 0.28
CA ILE A 299 29.18 -9.45 1.09
C ILE A 299 30.69 -9.56 0.87
N ASN A 300 31.45 -9.75 1.93
CA ASN A 300 32.90 -9.89 1.84
C ASN A 300 33.39 -11.07 2.69
N PHE A 301 34.11 -12.02 2.07
CA PHE A 301 34.74 -13.13 2.69
C PHE A 301 36.23 -13.21 2.26
N SER A 302 37.08 -13.72 3.13
CA SER A 302 38.52 -13.83 2.85
C SER A 302 38.92 -15.12 2.13
N SER A 303 38.05 -16.16 2.16
CA SER A 303 38.41 -17.44 1.55
C SER A 303 38.26 -17.43 0.03
N SER A 304 39.02 -18.28 -0.65
CA SER A 304 38.98 -18.37 -2.11
C SER A 304 37.67 -18.83 -2.70
N LEU A 305 36.88 -19.60 -1.92
CA LEU A 305 35.53 -20.03 -2.35
C LEU A 305 34.48 -18.97 -2.10
N LEU A 306 34.38 -18.47 -0.86
CA LEU A 306 33.32 -17.54 -0.47
C LEU A 306 33.57 -16.14 -1.02
N SER A 307 34.82 -15.76 -1.32
CA SER A 307 35.14 -14.50 -2.01
C SER A 307 34.53 -14.39 -3.43
N LYS A 308 34.03 -15.50 -4.00
CA LYS A 308 33.25 -15.44 -5.25
C LYS A 308 31.87 -14.80 -5.07
N LEU A 309 31.39 -14.69 -3.82
CA LEU A 309 30.17 -13.95 -3.47
C LEU A 309 30.43 -12.45 -3.28
N ASP A 310 31.71 -12.02 -3.29
CA ASP A 310 32.18 -10.64 -3.13
C ASP A 310 31.90 -9.81 -4.37
N LYS A 311 30.65 -9.32 -4.48
CA LYS A 311 30.19 -8.47 -5.56
C LYS A 311 29.23 -7.43 -4.99
N ASP A 312 28.97 -6.41 -5.79
CA ASP A 312 27.90 -5.46 -5.51
C ASP A 312 26.59 -6.04 -6.07
N TRP A 313 25.77 -6.55 -5.18
CA TRP A 313 24.53 -7.22 -5.53
C TRP A 313 23.36 -6.25 -5.50
N LYS A 314 22.69 -6.02 -6.61
CA LYS A 314 21.38 -5.36 -6.66
C LYS A 314 20.32 -6.29 -6.11
N LEU A 315 19.59 -5.85 -5.07
CA LEU A 315 18.40 -6.54 -4.59
C LEU A 315 17.24 -6.25 -5.54
N PHE A 316 16.65 -7.27 -6.12
CA PHE A 316 15.49 -7.09 -6.98
C PHE A 316 14.21 -7.75 -6.41
N GLU A 317 14.37 -8.71 -5.49
CA GLU A 317 13.23 -9.29 -4.78
C GLU A 317 13.66 -9.81 -3.41
N PHE A 318 12.81 -9.66 -2.39
CA PHE A 318 12.96 -10.36 -1.13
C PHE A 318 11.63 -10.46 -0.38
N ASN A 319 11.55 -11.50 0.44
CA ASN A 319 10.48 -11.73 1.40
C ASN A 319 11.08 -12.45 2.64
N ASN A 320 10.23 -12.89 3.58
CA ASN A 320 10.69 -13.57 4.79
C ASN A 320 11.42 -14.90 4.55
N SER A 321 11.35 -15.46 3.35
CA SER A 321 11.92 -16.76 3.02
C SER A 321 12.90 -16.76 1.86
N GLN A 322 12.93 -15.71 1.03
CA GLN A 322 13.78 -15.63 -0.16
C GLN A 322 14.40 -14.24 -0.31
N ILE A 323 15.63 -14.23 -0.84
CA ILE A 323 16.34 -13.01 -1.25
C ILE A 323 16.93 -13.29 -2.63
N ARG A 324 16.62 -12.47 -3.62
CA ARG A 324 17.09 -12.60 -5.00
C ARG A 324 17.93 -11.39 -5.38
N LEU A 325 19.12 -11.64 -5.83
CA LEU A 325 20.16 -10.66 -6.08
C LEU A 325 20.70 -10.80 -7.49
N ARG A 326 21.02 -9.67 -8.14
CA ARG A 326 21.71 -9.61 -9.43
C ARG A 326 23.00 -8.80 -9.28
N ASP A 327 24.07 -9.26 -9.90
CA ASP A 327 25.34 -8.56 -9.96
C ASP A 327 25.19 -7.23 -10.74
N ILE A 328 25.60 -6.12 -10.13
CA ILE A 328 25.55 -4.80 -10.74
C ILE A 328 26.55 -4.70 -11.92
N GLY A 329 27.74 -5.31 -11.76
CA GLY A 329 28.78 -5.29 -12.78
C GLY A 329 28.48 -6.20 -13.98
N THR A 330 27.75 -7.30 -13.76
CA THR A 330 27.42 -8.31 -14.77
C THR A 330 25.98 -8.75 -14.63
N ALA A 331 25.07 -8.10 -15.35
CA ALA A 331 23.62 -8.26 -15.20
C ALA A 331 23.08 -9.67 -15.48
N THR A 332 23.93 -10.60 -15.93
CA THR A 332 23.59 -12.03 -16.13
C THR A 332 24.00 -12.90 -14.96
N ASN A 333 24.63 -12.36 -13.92
CA ASN A 333 25.02 -13.11 -12.73
C ASN A 333 24.00 -12.91 -11.62
N TYR A 334 23.69 -14.00 -10.91
CA TYR A 334 22.62 -14.04 -9.90
C TYR A 334 23.04 -14.78 -8.64
N LEU A 335 22.58 -14.31 -7.50
CA LEU A 335 22.76 -14.96 -6.19
C LEU A 335 21.42 -14.95 -5.46
N TYR A 336 20.92 -16.13 -5.15
CA TYR A 336 19.68 -16.29 -4.39
C TYR A 336 19.97 -16.89 -3.03
N PHE A 337 19.27 -16.41 -2.03
CA PHE A 337 19.24 -17.02 -0.70
C PHE A 337 17.83 -17.52 -0.40
N GLN A 338 17.76 -18.69 0.19
CA GLN A 338 16.54 -19.30 0.72
C GLN A 338 16.69 -19.49 2.21
N LYS A 339 15.67 -19.16 2.98
CA LYS A 339 15.67 -19.37 4.42
C LYS A 339 15.59 -20.86 4.73
N LYS A 340 16.45 -21.29 5.68
CA LYS A 340 16.45 -22.65 6.23
C LYS A 340 15.35 -22.85 7.25
#